data_8cff3abde6398ef56d87a839c4ad4d2d
#
_entry.id   8cff3abde6398ef56d87a839c4ad4d2d
#
_cell.length_a   1.000
_cell.length_b   1.000
_cell.length_c   1.000
_cell.angle_alpha   90.00
_cell.angle_beta   90.00
_cell.angle_gamma   90.00
#
_symmetry.space_group_name_H-M   'P 1'
#
loop_
_entity.id
_entity.type
_entity.pdbx_description
1 polymer ?
#
loop_
_entity_poly.entity_id
_entity_poly.type
_entity_poly.pdbx_seq_one_letter_code
_entity_poly.pdbx_strand_id
1 'polypeptide(L)'
;AAAKELGLDPKRSYQSYAEMAVQEAARADGIDAVAIVTPNHMHAGPAIAFLEAGIHVICDKPLAATSEQAQLIDAAVRASKAHFILTHNYTGYPVIRQARKLVENGELGEIRVIQAEYAQDWLSQAADNKQADWRVNPEKSGAGAIGDIGTHALNLASFVSGLQPQALCADLHSFVDGRRVDDNAHIMLRFEKGAKGMLWASQVAVGCENTLTIRIYGEKAGLEWQQENPNQLRFTRFGQAKQLLTRGGAGFGETSGDWTRIPPGHPEGYLEGFATLYSEAADLISGIGAGELLPNLAAGLAGMWFIQACQKSSELGAVWVFRAGD
;
A
#
# COMPACT_ATOMS: atom_id res chain seq x y z
N ALA A 1 16.18 -15.41 21.19
CA ALA A 1 17.19 -14.34 21.15
C ALA A 1 16.51 -12.97 21.28
N ALA A 2 15.63 -12.57 20.34
CA ALA A 2 14.99 -11.25 20.29
C ALA A 2 14.18 -10.90 21.56
N ALA A 3 13.36 -11.82 22.08
CA ALA A 3 12.56 -11.58 23.28
C ALA A 3 13.42 -11.18 24.50
N LYS A 4 14.58 -11.82 24.67
CA LYS A 4 15.52 -11.49 25.75
C LYS A 4 16.17 -10.12 25.52
N GLU A 5 16.52 -9.80 24.28
CA GLU A 5 17.13 -8.54 23.90
C GLU A 5 16.15 -7.36 24.10
N LEU A 6 14.88 -7.58 23.81
CA LEU A 6 13.80 -6.61 23.99
C LEU A 6 13.21 -6.58 25.40
N GLY A 7 13.71 -7.41 26.32
CA GLY A 7 13.23 -7.46 27.72
C GLY A 7 11.78 -7.95 27.86
N LEU A 8 11.29 -8.75 26.90
CA LEU A 8 9.92 -9.30 26.96
C LEU A 8 9.80 -10.35 28.10
N ASP A 9 8.61 -10.43 28.68
CA ASP A 9 8.28 -11.47 29.66
C ASP A 9 8.53 -12.86 29.04
N PRO A 10 9.37 -13.72 29.66
CA PRO A 10 9.59 -15.07 29.16
C PRO A 10 8.31 -15.88 28.95
N LYS A 11 7.24 -15.60 29.73
CA LYS A 11 5.93 -16.24 29.61
C LYS A 11 5.15 -15.80 28.38
N ARG A 12 5.57 -14.70 27.73
CA ARG A 12 5.00 -14.17 26.47
C ARG A 12 6.02 -14.25 25.33
N SER A 13 6.91 -15.23 25.40
CA SER A 13 7.94 -15.50 24.39
C SER A 13 7.67 -16.86 23.75
N TYR A 14 7.03 -16.86 22.60
CA TYR A 14 6.51 -18.04 21.91
C TYR A 14 7.51 -18.61 20.91
N GLN A 15 7.43 -19.93 20.64
CA GLN A 15 8.27 -20.61 19.64
C GLN A 15 7.69 -20.49 18.22
N SER A 16 6.39 -20.26 18.11
CA SER A 16 5.70 -20.09 16.84
C SER A 16 4.54 -19.10 16.95
N TYR A 17 4.12 -18.54 15.80
CA TYR A 17 2.93 -17.69 15.72
C TYR A 17 1.64 -18.44 16.08
N ALA A 18 1.58 -19.75 15.76
CA ALA A 18 0.41 -20.57 16.09
C ALA A 18 0.26 -20.75 17.61
N GLU A 19 1.38 -21.02 18.30
CA GLU A 19 1.40 -21.06 19.77
C GLU A 19 1.00 -19.70 20.35
N MET A 20 1.55 -18.61 19.82
CA MET A 20 1.25 -17.25 20.26
C MET A 20 -0.24 -16.95 20.12
N ALA A 21 -0.85 -17.24 18.96
CA ALA A 21 -2.27 -16.99 18.73
C ALA A 21 -3.18 -17.70 19.76
N VAL A 22 -2.94 -18.98 20.02
CA VAL A 22 -3.71 -19.76 20.96
C VAL A 22 -3.52 -19.28 22.40
N GLN A 23 -2.27 -19.02 22.82
CA GLN A 23 -1.99 -18.64 24.19
C GLN A 23 -2.46 -17.22 24.51
N GLU A 24 -2.26 -16.27 23.59
CA GLU A 24 -2.72 -14.88 23.78
C GLU A 24 -4.25 -14.80 23.79
N ALA A 25 -4.94 -15.53 22.91
CA ALA A 25 -6.42 -15.57 22.91
C ALA A 25 -7.02 -16.15 24.20
N ALA A 26 -6.29 -17.03 24.89
CA ALA A 26 -6.74 -17.64 26.15
C ALA A 26 -6.49 -16.78 27.39
N ARG A 27 -5.75 -15.67 27.26
CA ARG A 27 -5.37 -14.81 28.39
C ARG A 27 -6.41 -13.74 28.65
N ALA A 28 -6.63 -13.39 29.90
CA ALA A 28 -7.47 -12.22 30.26
C ALA A 28 -6.80 -10.89 29.92
N ASP A 29 -5.46 -10.85 29.85
CA ASP A 29 -4.62 -9.72 29.46
C ASP A 29 -3.94 -9.96 28.10
N GLY A 30 -4.58 -10.76 27.21
CA GLY A 30 -4.07 -11.08 25.89
C GLY A 30 -4.00 -9.88 24.95
N ILE A 31 -3.37 -10.06 23.80
CA ILE A 31 -3.27 -8.99 22.80
C ILE A 31 -4.60 -8.81 22.05
N ASP A 32 -4.95 -7.57 21.73
CA ASP A 32 -6.09 -7.25 20.87
C ASP A 32 -5.76 -7.41 19.39
N ALA A 33 -4.51 -7.11 19.00
CA ALA A 33 -4.07 -7.15 17.62
C ALA A 33 -2.60 -7.63 17.50
N VAL A 34 -2.28 -8.20 16.33
CA VAL A 34 -0.93 -8.57 15.94
C VAL A 34 -0.47 -7.77 14.71
N ALA A 35 0.78 -7.29 14.72
CA ALA A 35 1.44 -6.75 13.55
C ALA A 35 2.27 -7.84 12.85
N ILE A 36 2.01 -8.07 11.55
CA ILE A 36 2.75 -9.03 10.72
C ILE A 36 3.63 -8.24 9.75
N VAL A 37 4.95 -8.24 10.01
CA VAL A 37 5.98 -7.49 9.28
C VAL A 37 7.05 -8.43 8.72
N THR A 38 6.65 -9.62 8.36
CA THR A 38 7.50 -10.69 7.81
C THR A 38 7.64 -10.58 6.29
N PRO A 39 8.54 -11.35 5.64
CA PRO A 39 8.52 -11.50 4.17
C PRO A 39 7.18 -12.04 3.65
N ASN A 40 6.81 -11.68 2.41
CA ASN A 40 5.47 -11.88 1.82
C ASN A 40 4.94 -13.32 1.95
N HIS A 41 5.78 -14.34 1.71
CA HIS A 41 5.39 -15.75 1.82
C HIS A 41 5.02 -16.19 3.24
N MET A 42 5.35 -15.38 4.23
CA MET A 42 5.06 -15.63 5.64
C MET A 42 3.87 -14.83 6.17
N HIS A 43 3.09 -14.16 5.31
CA HIS A 43 1.92 -13.39 5.74
C HIS A 43 0.72 -14.29 6.06
N ALA A 44 0.42 -15.26 5.17
CA ALA A 44 -0.83 -16.02 5.24
C ALA A 44 -0.95 -16.87 6.52
N GLY A 45 0.09 -17.63 6.86
CA GLY A 45 0.04 -18.51 8.04
C GLY A 45 -0.31 -17.78 9.34
N PRO A 46 0.47 -16.75 9.75
CA PRO A 46 0.13 -16.01 10.95
C PRO A 46 -1.19 -15.24 10.82
N ALA A 47 -1.49 -14.61 9.68
CA ALA A 47 -2.77 -13.90 9.52
C ALA A 47 -3.98 -14.80 9.79
N ILE A 48 -4.00 -15.99 9.20
CA ILE A 48 -5.06 -16.98 9.40
C ILE A 48 -5.15 -17.41 10.87
N ALA A 49 -4.01 -17.77 11.48
CA ALA A 49 -3.98 -18.26 12.85
C ALA A 49 -4.52 -17.23 13.87
N PHE A 50 -4.16 -15.94 13.71
CA PHE A 50 -4.65 -14.90 14.61
C PHE A 50 -6.11 -14.55 14.34
N LEU A 51 -6.57 -14.50 13.07
CA LEU A 51 -7.99 -14.30 12.74
C LEU A 51 -8.89 -15.41 13.31
N GLU A 52 -8.47 -16.67 13.19
CA GLU A 52 -9.18 -17.83 13.77
C GLU A 52 -9.22 -17.78 15.31
N ALA A 53 -8.19 -17.20 15.92
CA ALA A 53 -8.14 -16.98 17.37
C ALA A 53 -8.94 -15.74 17.82
N GLY A 54 -9.56 -14.98 16.89
CA GLY A 54 -10.31 -13.76 17.18
C GLY A 54 -9.46 -12.52 17.45
N ILE A 55 -8.18 -12.56 17.13
CA ILE A 55 -7.22 -11.47 17.32
C ILE A 55 -7.14 -10.66 16.01
N HIS A 56 -7.22 -9.33 16.11
CA HIS A 56 -7.14 -8.44 14.96
C HIS A 56 -5.76 -8.48 14.29
N VAL A 57 -5.71 -8.29 12.96
CA VAL A 57 -4.49 -8.40 12.19
C VAL A 57 -4.16 -7.09 11.48
N ILE A 58 -2.95 -6.58 11.69
CA ILE A 58 -2.33 -5.50 10.92
C ILE A 58 -1.17 -6.11 10.15
N CYS A 59 -1.31 -6.27 8.84
CA CYS A 59 -0.35 -6.98 7.99
C CYS A 59 0.35 -6.04 7.02
N ASP A 60 1.63 -6.27 6.78
CA ASP A 60 2.35 -5.55 5.72
C ASP A 60 1.87 -5.98 4.33
N LYS A 61 2.07 -5.08 3.38
CA LYS A 61 1.78 -5.33 1.95
C LYS A 61 2.95 -6.08 1.25
N PRO A 62 2.72 -6.74 0.11
CA PRO A 62 1.41 -7.11 -0.46
C PRO A 62 0.68 -8.11 0.43
N LEU A 63 -0.59 -8.37 0.15
CA LEU A 63 -1.42 -9.27 0.96
C LEU A 63 -0.78 -10.64 1.18
N ALA A 64 -0.18 -11.20 0.13
CA ALA A 64 0.50 -12.48 0.15
C ALA A 64 1.52 -12.58 -1.01
N ALA A 65 2.33 -13.64 -1.04
CA ALA A 65 3.23 -13.94 -2.15
C ALA A 65 2.51 -14.60 -3.33
N THR A 66 1.43 -15.36 -3.08
CA THR A 66 0.66 -16.08 -4.11
C THR A 66 -0.83 -15.82 -3.96
N SER A 67 -1.58 -16.08 -5.05
CA SER A 67 -3.04 -15.95 -5.04
C SER A 67 -3.74 -16.97 -4.19
N GLU A 68 -3.21 -18.18 -4.12
CA GLU A 68 -3.74 -19.23 -3.26
C GLU A 68 -3.66 -18.79 -1.79
N GLN A 69 -2.53 -18.20 -1.38
CA GLN A 69 -2.37 -17.63 -0.04
C GLN A 69 -3.36 -16.48 0.21
N ALA A 70 -3.55 -15.60 -0.78
CA ALA A 70 -4.51 -14.50 -0.68
C ALA A 70 -5.95 -14.99 -0.54
N GLN A 71 -6.34 -16.04 -1.26
CA GLN A 71 -7.66 -16.68 -1.12
C GLN A 71 -7.87 -17.30 0.26
N LEU A 72 -6.84 -17.91 0.84
CA LEU A 72 -6.92 -18.44 2.21
C LEU A 72 -7.09 -17.32 3.25
N ILE A 73 -6.38 -16.19 3.07
CA ILE A 73 -6.59 -15.01 3.93
C ILE A 73 -8.02 -14.46 3.76
N ASP A 74 -8.51 -14.33 2.51
CA ASP A 74 -9.88 -13.86 2.25
C ASP A 74 -10.91 -14.74 2.98
N ALA A 75 -10.78 -16.06 2.87
CA ALA A 75 -11.66 -16.99 3.56
C ALA A 75 -11.60 -16.83 5.09
N ALA A 76 -10.41 -16.67 5.67
CA ALA A 76 -10.23 -16.48 7.10
C ALA A 76 -10.82 -15.14 7.58
N VAL A 77 -10.62 -14.05 6.84
CA VAL A 77 -11.21 -12.75 7.17
C VAL A 77 -12.73 -12.80 7.12
N ARG A 78 -13.33 -13.43 6.10
CA ARG A 78 -14.80 -13.57 6.00
C ARG A 78 -15.40 -14.44 7.10
N ALA A 79 -14.65 -15.41 7.61
CA ALA A 79 -15.08 -16.29 8.70
C ALA A 79 -14.89 -15.65 10.09
N SER A 80 -14.04 -14.65 10.21
CA SER A 80 -13.69 -14.01 11.47
C SER A 80 -14.54 -12.77 11.76
N LYS A 81 -14.64 -12.41 13.03
CA LYS A 81 -15.14 -11.10 13.49
C LYS A 81 -14.00 -10.10 13.71
N ALA A 82 -12.76 -10.55 13.66
CA ALA A 82 -11.61 -9.70 13.83
C ALA A 82 -11.36 -8.84 12.57
N HIS A 83 -10.85 -7.64 12.77
CA HIS A 83 -10.50 -6.75 11.68
C HIS A 83 -9.17 -7.17 11.04
N PHE A 84 -9.06 -6.98 9.73
CA PHE A 84 -7.85 -7.14 8.95
C PHE A 84 -7.49 -5.82 8.27
N ILE A 85 -6.32 -5.28 8.59
CA ILE A 85 -5.79 -4.02 8.08
C ILE A 85 -4.50 -4.30 7.33
N LEU A 86 -4.30 -3.64 6.17
CA LEU A 86 -3.09 -3.75 5.37
C LEU A 86 -2.31 -2.43 5.41
N THR A 87 -0.99 -2.48 5.62
CA THR A 87 -0.19 -1.25 5.80
C THR A 87 0.27 -0.62 4.49
N HIS A 88 -0.66 -0.13 3.67
CA HIS A 88 -0.32 0.81 2.59
C HIS A 88 -0.07 2.20 3.19
N ASN A 89 1.08 2.39 3.81
CA ASN A 89 1.43 3.53 4.67
C ASN A 89 1.27 4.91 4.01
N TYR A 90 1.41 5.01 2.69
CA TYR A 90 1.26 6.30 1.99
C TYR A 90 -0.16 6.87 2.06
N THR A 91 -1.17 6.04 2.27
CA THR A 91 -2.55 6.49 2.52
C THR A 91 -2.72 7.16 3.88
N GLY A 92 -1.79 6.98 4.79
CA GLY A 92 -1.75 7.65 6.10
C GLY A 92 -1.17 9.07 6.09
N TYR A 93 -0.60 9.52 4.96
CA TYR A 93 -0.04 10.87 4.87
C TYR A 93 -1.14 11.93 4.83
N PRO A 94 -1.07 12.99 5.66
CA PRO A 94 -2.11 14.03 5.70
C PRO A 94 -2.39 14.67 4.34
N VAL A 95 -1.33 14.92 3.56
CA VAL A 95 -1.44 15.54 2.23
C VAL A 95 -2.12 14.61 1.21
N ILE A 96 -1.94 13.31 1.31
CA ILE A 96 -2.64 12.32 0.48
C ILE A 96 -4.13 12.28 0.83
N ARG A 97 -4.49 12.35 2.09
CA ARG A 97 -5.88 12.43 2.55
C ARG A 97 -6.54 13.72 2.10
N GLN A 98 -5.81 14.83 2.14
CA GLN A 98 -6.27 16.09 1.54
C GLN A 98 -6.48 15.99 0.03
N ALA A 99 -5.56 15.33 -0.70
CA ALA A 99 -5.72 15.09 -2.13
C ALA A 99 -6.99 14.29 -2.44
N ARG A 100 -7.22 13.19 -1.69
CA ARG A 100 -8.47 12.42 -1.76
C ARG A 100 -9.69 13.30 -1.49
N LYS A 101 -9.66 14.13 -0.46
CA LYS A 101 -10.78 15.03 -0.10
C LYS A 101 -11.10 16.03 -1.19
N LEU A 102 -10.10 16.56 -1.88
CA LEU A 102 -10.31 17.44 -3.04
C LEU A 102 -11.03 16.71 -4.19
N VAL A 103 -10.71 15.44 -4.42
CA VAL A 103 -11.41 14.60 -5.40
C VAL A 103 -12.85 14.33 -4.98
N GLU A 104 -13.07 13.90 -3.74
CA GLU A 104 -14.39 13.61 -3.17
C GLU A 104 -15.32 14.83 -3.20
N ASN A 105 -14.78 16.02 -2.96
CA ASN A 105 -15.52 17.29 -3.02
C ASN A 105 -15.79 17.76 -4.46
N GLY A 106 -15.35 17.02 -5.49
CA GLY A 106 -15.58 17.35 -6.89
C GLY A 106 -14.75 18.51 -7.43
N GLU A 107 -13.68 18.91 -6.71
CA GLU A 107 -12.79 20.01 -7.11
C GLU A 107 -12.08 19.74 -8.44
N LEU A 108 -11.82 18.46 -8.78
CA LEU A 108 -11.22 18.07 -10.04
C LEU A 108 -12.23 17.88 -11.18
N GLY A 109 -13.53 17.77 -10.87
CA GLY A 109 -14.54 17.32 -11.84
C GLY A 109 -14.37 15.83 -12.16
N GLU A 110 -14.83 15.37 -13.33
CA GLU A 110 -14.60 14.00 -13.78
C GLU A 110 -13.10 13.74 -13.98
N ILE A 111 -12.60 12.66 -13.38
CA ILE A 111 -11.19 12.25 -13.52
C ILE A 111 -10.97 11.70 -14.94
N ARG A 112 -9.97 12.22 -15.64
CA ARG A 112 -9.61 11.84 -17.01
C ARG A 112 -8.36 11.00 -17.06
N VAL A 113 -7.31 11.41 -16.32
CA VAL A 113 -5.99 10.76 -16.37
C VAL A 113 -5.40 10.63 -14.97
N ILE A 114 -4.84 9.44 -14.69
CA ILE A 114 -4.11 9.11 -13.47
C ILE A 114 -2.72 8.63 -13.87
N GLN A 115 -1.67 9.26 -13.33
CA GLN A 115 -0.29 8.81 -13.51
C GLN A 115 0.32 8.52 -12.15
N ALA A 116 0.92 7.35 -11.99
CA ALA A 116 1.64 6.95 -10.80
C ALA A 116 3.03 6.43 -11.19
N GLU A 117 4.04 6.83 -10.45
CA GLU A 117 5.42 6.39 -10.65
C GLU A 117 5.98 6.00 -9.29
N TYR A 118 6.66 4.86 -9.22
CA TYR A 118 7.47 4.53 -8.06
C TYR A 118 8.81 3.98 -8.52
N ALA A 119 9.84 4.80 -8.39
CA ALA A 119 11.17 4.50 -8.87
C ALA A 119 12.19 4.52 -7.73
N GLN A 120 13.08 3.55 -7.75
CA GLN A 120 14.19 3.36 -6.81
C GLN A 120 15.42 2.87 -7.58
N ASP A 121 16.63 3.02 -7.03
CA ASP A 121 17.86 2.54 -7.64
C ASP A 121 18.63 1.47 -6.85
N TRP A 122 18.19 1.15 -5.64
CA TRP A 122 18.93 0.30 -4.69
C TRP A 122 19.14 -1.16 -5.15
N LEU A 123 18.38 -1.62 -6.15
CA LEU A 123 18.54 -2.92 -6.80
C LEU A 123 19.11 -2.84 -8.22
N SER A 124 19.72 -1.72 -8.62
CA SER A 124 20.33 -1.54 -9.94
C SER A 124 21.49 -2.51 -10.22
N GLN A 125 22.02 -3.13 -9.19
CA GLN A 125 23.03 -4.19 -9.24
C GLN A 125 22.63 -5.38 -8.37
N ALA A 126 23.35 -6.48 -8.51
CA ALA A 126 23.21 -7.60 -7.59
C ALA A 126 23.54 -7.12 -6.17
N ALA A 127 22.61 -7.30 -5.24
CA ALA A 127 22.75 -6.90 -3.86
C ALA A 127 22.82 -8.12 -2.94
N ASP A 128 23.87 -8.23 -2.15
CA ASP A 128 24.07 -9.30 -1.15
C ASP A 128 23.73 -8.74 0.23
N ASN A 129 22.45 -8.69 0.54
CA ASN A 129 21.94 -8.32 1.85
C ASN A 129 20.58 -8.97 2.13
N LYS A 130 20.24 -9.06 3.42
CA LYS A 130 19.01 -9.70 3.88
C LYS A 130 17.73 -9.15 3.24
N GLN A 131 17.71 -7.85 2.90
CA GLN A 131 16.54 -7.20 2.31
C GLN A 131 16.37 -7.58 0.84
N ALA A 132 17.48 -7.68 0.09
CA ALA A 132 17.45 -8.13 -1.29
C ALA A 132 17.16 -9.62 -1.42
N ASP A 133 17.76 -10.48 -0.58
CA ASP A 133 17.70 -11.95 -0.66
C ASP A 133 16.28 -12.50 -0.84
N TRP A 134 15.31 -12.02 -0.06
CA TRP A 134 13.95 -12.51 -0.19
C TRP A 134 13.15 -11.79 -1.28
N ARG A 135 13.47 -10.50 -1.57
CA ARG A 135 12.75 -9.71 -2.58
C ARG A 135 13.02 -10.14 -4.02
N VAL A 136 14.25 -10.58 -4.29
CA VAL A 136 14.63 -11.06 -5.64
C VAL A 136 14.35 -12.55 -5.83
N ASN A 137 13.80 -13.21 -4.83
CA ASN A 137 13.44 -14.63 -4.86
C ASN A 137 11.93 -14.77 -5.11
N PRO A 138 11.47 -15.26 -6.29
CA PRO A 138 10.04 -15.33 -6.62
C PRO A 138 9.23 -16.22 -5.68
N GLU A 139 9.83 -17.25 -5.08
CA GLU A 139 9.16 -18.14 -4.13
C GLU A 139 8.85 -17.43 -2.79
N LYS A 140 9.63 -16.39 -2.46
CA LYS A 140 9.46 -15.62 -1.22
C LYS A 140 8.68 -14.33 -1.42
N SER A 141 8.93 -13.62 -2.52
CA SER A 141 8.33 -12.32 -2.81
C SER A 141 7.04 -12.40 -3.63
N GLY A 142 6.91 -13.40 -4.50
CA GLY A 142 5.83 -13.55 -5.47
C GLY A 142 6.01 -12.71 -6.74
N ALA A 143 6.64 -11.55 -6.65
CA ALA A 143 6.94 -10.64 -7.74
C ALA A 143 8.08 -9.69 -7.35
N GLY A 144 8.63 -8.96 -8.31
CA GLY A 144 9.68 -7.98 -8.10
C GLY A 144 9.15 -6.56 -7.85
N ALA A 145 9.54 -5.61 -8.71
CA ALA A 145 9.16 -4.20 -8.60
C ALA A 145 7.63 -4.00 -8.55
N ILE A 146 6.87 -4.76 -9.36
CA ILE A 146 5.40 -4.65 -9.35
C ILE A 146 4.80 -5.06 -7.99
N GLY A 147 5.34 -6.07 -7.34
CA GLY A 147 4.87 -6.55 -6.02
C GLY A 147 5.34 -5.64 -4.87
N ASP A 148 6.60 -5.22 -4.89
CA ASP A 148 7.18 -4.43 -3.81
C ASP A 148 6.71 -2.96 -3.85
N ILE A 149 6.84 -2.28 -4.97
CA ILE A 149 6.54 -0.85 -5.11
C ILE A 149 5.34 -0.54 -6.02
N GLY A 150 5.08 -1.36 -7.05
CA GLY A 150 3.94 -1.18 -7.94
C GLY A 150 2.59 -1.25 -7.24
N THR A 151 2.43 -2.15 -6.27
CA THR A 151 1.22 -2.27 -5.44
C THR A 151 0.95 -1.01 -4.63
N HIS A 152 1.97 -0.33 -4.11
CA HIS A 152 1.82 0.97 -3.46
C HIS A 152 1.34 2.05 -4.42
N ALA A 153 1.94 2.13 -5.61
CA ALA A 153 1.57 3.11 -6.63
C ALA A 153 0.11 2.93 -7.09
N LEU A 154 -0.33 1.67 -7.31
CA LEU A 154 -1.71 1.37 -7.64
C LEU A 154 -2.67 1.71 -6.49
N ASN A 155 -2.34 1.29 -5.27
CA ASN A 155 -3.17 1.58 -4.11
C ASN A 155 -3.34 3.09 -3.92
N LEU A 156 -2.25 3.86 -4.03
CA LEU A 156 -2.29 5.31 -3.93
C LEU A 156 -3.16 5.95 -5.03
N ALA A 157 -3.02 5.47 -6.27
CA ALA A 157 -3.85 5.91 -7.40
C ALA A 157 -5.35 5.69 -7.14
N SER A 158 -5.72 4.48 -6.69
CA SER A 158 -7.10 4.15 -6.36
C SER A 158 -7.60 4.88 -5.12
N PHE A 159 -6.77 5.01 -4.09
CA PHE A 159 -7.12 5.70 -2.85
C PHE A 159 -7.45 7.17 -3.09
N VAL A 160 -6.60 7.90 -3.82
CA VAL A 160 -6.81 9.34 -4.05
C VAL A 160 -7.92 9.60 -5.05
N SER A 161 -7.98 8.83 -6.15
CA SER A 161 -9.00 9.03 -7.20
C SER A 161 -10.39 8.51 -6.82
N GLY A 162 -10.47 7.55 -5.89
CA GLY A 162 -11.69 6.81 -5.59
C GLY A 162 -12.10 5.83 -6.70
N LEU A 163 -11.24 5.59 -7.71
CA LEU A 163 -11.55 4.73 -8.87
C LEU A 163 -10.76 3.42 -8.80
N GLN A 164 -11.43 2.32 -9.18
CA GLN A 164 -10.78 1.01 -9.27
C GLN A 164 -10.32 0.72 -10.71
N PRO A 165 -9.16 0.04 -10.88
CA PRO A 165 -8.71 -0.40 -12.18
C PRO A 165 -9.59 -1.54 -12.69
N GLN A 166 -10.02 -1.45 -13.98
CA GLN A 166 -10.84 -2.45 -14.65
C GLN A 166 -10.04 -3.29 -15.65
N ALA A 167 -8.95 -2.75 -16.17
CA ALA A 167 -8.05 -3.47 -17.07
C ALA A 167 -6.66 -2.86 -17.05
N LEU A 168 -5.67 -3.67 -17.37
CA LEU A 168 -4.30 -3.21 -17.56
C LEU A 168 -3.62 -3.91 -18.74
N CYS A 169 -2.56 -3.27 -19.24
CA CYS A 169 -1.61 -3.80 -20.20
C CYS A 169 -0.22 -3.48 -19.67
N ALA A 170 0.63 -4.49 -19.50
CA ALA A 170 1.92 -4.37 -18.82
C ALA A 170 3.06 -4.99 -19.63
N ASP A 171 4.22 -4.33 -19.58
CA ASP A 171 5.50 -4.81 -20.04
C ASP A 171 6.46 -4.87 -18.87
N LEU A 172 6.83 -6.08 -18.46
CA LEU A 172 7.73 -6.37 -17.35
C LEU A 172 9.10 -6.77 -17.86
N HIS A 173 10.15 -6.30 -17.22
CA HIS A 173 11.51 -6.65 -17.57
C HIS A 173 12.40 -6.85 -16.34
N SER A 174 13.44 -7.67 -16.51
CA SER A 174 14.55 -7.85 -15.57
C SER A 174 15.85 -7.42 -16.25
N PHE A 175 16.39 -6.26 -15.88
CA PHE A 175 17.64 -5.74 -16.45
C PHE A 175 18.88 -6.34 -15.78
N VAL A 176 18.78 -6.70 -14.50
CA VAL A 176 19.94 -7.22 -13.76
C VAL A 176 20.12 -8.71 -14.05
N ASP A 177 21.31 -9.07 -14.49
CA ASP A 177 21.65 -10.46 -14.85
C ASP A 177 21.33 -11.44 -13.71
N GLY A 178 20.69 -12.57 -14.10
CA GLY A 178 20.31 -13.64 -13.17
C GLY A 178 19.13 -13.34 -12.25
N ARG A 179 18.52 -12.16 -12.34
CA ARG A 179 17.32 -11.81 -11.57
C ARG A 179 16.09 -12.53 -12.14
N ARG A 180 15.34 -13.22 -11.26
CA ARG A 180 14.20 -14.07 -11.62
C ARG A 180 12.85 -13.37 -11.49
N VAL A 181 12.84 -12.16 -10.96
CA VAL A 181 11.66 -11.30 -10.82
C VAL A 181 11.86 -10.00 -11.61
N ASP A 182 10.77 -9.32 -11.92
CA ASP A 182 10.80 -8.03 -12.57
C ASP A 182 11.54 -6.98 -11.72
N ASP A 183 12.36 -6.15 -12.36
CA ASP A 183 12.96 -4.97 -11.71
C ASP A 183 12.50 -3.66 -12.35
N ASN A 184 11.75 -3.75 -13.46
CA ASN A 184 11.12 -2.63 -14.13
C ASN A 184 9.80 -3.04 -14.77
N ALA A 185 8.80 -2.15 -14.72
CA ALA A 185 7.48 -2.37 -15.30
C ALA A 185 6.88 -1.09 -15.86
N HIS A 186 6.39 -1.13 -17.09
CA HIS A 186 5.56 -0.11 -17.71
C HIS A 186 4.12 -0.64 -17.85
N ILE A 187 3.15 0.10 -17.30
CA ILE A 187 1.78 -0.40 -17.19
C ILE A 187 0.80 0.68 -17.64
N MET A 188 -0.05 0.37 -18.60
CA MET A 188 -1.22 1.15 -18.97
C MET A 188 -2.45 0.65 -18.22
N LEU A 189 -3.31 1.54 -17.75
CA LEU A 189 -4.47 1.24 -16.93
C LEU A 189 -5.76 1.83 -17.53
N ARG A 190 -6.86 1.11 -17.35
CA ARG A 190 -8.22 1.60 -17.54
C ARG A 190 -8.93 1.55 -16.20
N PHE A 191 -9.41 2.68 -15.74
CA PHE A 191 -10.17 2.81 -14.51
C PHE A 191 -11.68 2.88 -14.80
N GLU A 192 -12.46 2.75 -13.73
CA GLU A 192 -13.88 3.05 -13.74
C GLU A 192 -14.17 4.42 -14.34
N LYS A 193 -15.41 4.64 -14.75
CA LYS A 193 -15.89 5.91 -15.34
C LYS A 193 -15.08 6.38 -16.56
N GLY A 194 -14.34 5.47 -17.20
CA GLY A 194 -13.60 5.76 -18.41
C GLY A 194 -12.25 6.44 -18.23
N ALA A 195 -11.81 6.70 -17.02
CA ALA A 195 -10.50 7.30 -16.76
C ALA A 195 -9.36 6.38 -17.26
N LYS A 196 -8.28 6.98 -17.73
CA LYS A 196 -7.08 6.30 -18.24
C LYS A 196 -5.92 6.54 -17.29
N GLY A 197 -5.01 5.56 -17.20
CA GLY A 197 -3.84 5.70 -16.36
C GLY A 197 -2.61 5.06 -16.93
N MET A 198 -1.49 5.44 -16.35
CA MET A 198 -0.21 4.77 -16.53
C MET A 198 0.50 4.67 -15.17
N LEU A 199 1.20 3.56 -14.98
CA LEU A 199 2.02 3.32 -13.82
C LEU A 199 3.39 2.84 -14.26
N TRP A 200 4.43 3.42 -13.69
CA TRP A 200 5.81 2.97 -13.82
C TRP A 200 6.32 2.53 -12.45
N ALA A 201 6.87 1.31 -12.39
CA ALA A 201 7.55 0.79 -11.20
C ALA A 201 8.94 0.30 -11.59
N SER A 202 9.98 0.81 -10.95
CA SER A 202 11.37 0.45 -11.26
C SER A 202 12.23 0.43 -10.01
N GLN A 203 13.05 -0.60 -9.85
CA GLN A 203 14.08 -0.69 -8.81
C GLN A 203 15.51 -0.56 -9.38
N VAL A 204 15.61 -0.13 -10.63
CA VAL A 204 16.85 0.05 -11.38
C VAL A 204 16.98 1.46 -11.97
N ALA A 205 16.19 2.40 -11.49
CA ALA A 205 16.18 3.79 -11.95
C ALA A 205 17.25 4.60 -11.22
N VAL A 206 18.49 4.53 -11.68
CA VAL A 206 19.66 5.16 -11.04
C VAL A 206 19.44 6.65 -10.80
N GLY A 207 19.64 7.09 -9.55
CA GLY A 207 19.42 8.46 -9.08
C GLY A 207 18.03 8.70 -8.44
N CYS A 208 17.14 7.68 -8.44
CA CYS A 208 15.88 7.73 -7.70
C CYS A 208 16.04 6.99 -6.37
N GLU A 209 16.04 7.70 -5.26
CA GLU A 209 16.19 7.07 -3.93
C GLU A 209 14.88 6.39 -3.50
N ASN A 210 13.76 7.11 -3.57
CA ASN A 210 12.43 6.60 -3.22
C ASN A 210 11.31 7.44 -3.87
N THR A 211 11.39 7.64 -5.15
CA THR A 211 10.55 8.56 -5.90
C THR A 211 9.17 7.94 -6.19
N LEU A 212 8.24 8.09 -5.24
CA LEU A 212 6.82 7.83 -5.48
C LEU A 212 6.11 9.13 -5.81
N THR A 213 5.53 9.19 -7.00
CA THR A 213 4.80 10.37 -7.48
C THR A 213 3.41 9.95 -7.95
N ILE A 214 2.41 10.78 -7.66
CA ILE A 214 1.08 10.65 -8.22
C ILE A 214 0.62 11.97 -8.84
N ARG A 215 0.00 11.89 -10.02
CA ARG A 215 -0.65 12.99 -10.72
C ARG A 215 -2.06 12.56 -11.11
N ILE A 216 -3.05 13.39 -10.79
CA ILE A 216 -4.44 13.15 -11.17
C ILE A 216 -4.96 14.40 -11.89
N TYR A 217 -5.50 14.19 -13.08
CA TYR A 217 -6.04 15.26 -13.93
C TYR A 217 -7.51 15.00 -14.17
N GLY A 218 -8.31 15.93 -13.72
CA GLY A 218 -9.75 15.97 -13.96
C GLY A 218 -10.12 17.01 -14.99
N GLU A 219 -11.41 17.19 -15.14
CA GLU A 219 -12.01 18.17 -16.05
C GLU A 219 -11.75 19.62 -15.62
N LYS A 220 -11.78 19.88 -14.30
CA LYS A 220 -11.71 21.22 -13.71
C LYS A 220 -10.35 21.56 -13.13
N ALA A 221 -9.62 20.57 -12.65
CA ALA A 221 -8.34 20.76 -11.98
C ALA A 221 -7.43 19.53 -12.07
N GLY A 222 -6.16 19.73 -11.75
CA GLY A 222 -5.16 18.68 -11.59
C GLY A 222 -4.42 18.82 -10.27
N LEU A 223 -3.92 17.71 -9.76
CA LEU A 223 -3.06 17.64 -8.58
C LEU A 223 -1.83 16.78 -8.83
N GLU A 224 -0.76 17.07 -8.10
CA GLU A 224 0.49 16.31 -8.08
C GLU A 224 1.07 16.27 -6.67
N TRP A 225 1.49 15.09 -6.26
CA TRP A 225 2.20 14.86 -5.00
C TRP A 225 3.42 13.97 -5.23
N GLN A 226 4.47 14.19 -4.43
CA GLN A 226 5.72 13.44 -4.43
C GLN A 226 6.10 13.05 -3.00
N GLN A 227 6.46 11.79 -2.81
CA GLN A 227 6.80 11.24 -1.48
C GLN A 227 8.05 11.89 -0.87
N GLU A 228 9.04 12.26 -1.67
CA GLU A 228 10.25 12.93 -1.19
C GLU A 228 10.01 14.40 -0.75
N ASN A 229 8.82 14.95 -1.06
CA ASN A 229 8.31 16.22 -0.58
C ASN A 229 6.90 16.05 0.02
N PRO A 230 6.73 15.21 1.07
CA PRO A 230 5.42 14.67 1.47
C PRO A 230 4.47 15.72 2.02
N ASN A 231 4.98 16.85 2.45
CA ASN A 231 4.19 17.92 3.08
C ASN A 231 3.64 18.95 2.09
N GLN A 232 3.75 18.68 0.79
CA GLN A 232 3.37 19.60 -0.28
C GLN A 232 2.47 18.92 -1.30
N LEU A 233 1.41 19.60 -1.73
CA LEU A 233 0.52 19.21 -2.82
C LEU A 233 0.45 20.35 -3.83
N ARG A 234 0.84 20.08 -5.07
CA ARG A 234 0.57 21.00 -6.19
C ARG A 234 -0.86 20.80 -6.65
N PHE A 235 -1.61 21.89 -6.67
CA PHE A 235 -3.00 21.90 -7.11
C PHE A 235 -3.22 23.05 -8.09
N THR A 236 -3.92 22.78 -9.21
CA THR A 236 -4.14 23.80 -10.24
C THR A 236 -5.53 23.66 -10.81
N ARG A 237 -6.37 24.69 -10.65
CA ARG A 237 -7.64 24.80 -11.38
C ARG A 237 -7.39 25.26 -12.81
N PHE A 238 -8.16 24.75 -13.73
CA PHE A 238 -8.05 25.15 -15.16
C PHE A 238 -8.18 26.67 -15.29
N GLY A 239 -7.27 27.29 -16.03
CA GLY A 239 -7.22 28.74 -16.21
C GLY A 239 -6.72 29.57 -15.03
N GLN A 240 -6.27 28.93 -13.93
CA GLN A 240 -5.75 29.64 -12.76
C GLN A 240 -4.25 29.37 -12.55
N ALA A 241 -3.61 30.20 -11.71
CA ALA A 241 -2.23 30.00 -11.30
C ALA A 241 -2.06 28.72 -10.50
N LYS A 242 -0.89 28.08 -10.64
CA LYS A 242 -0.50 26.92 -9.86
C LYS A 242 -0.43 27.28 -8.37
N GLN A 243 -1.01 26.43 -7.54
CA GLN A 243 -0.99 26.58 -6.08
C GLN A 243 -0.13 25.47 -5.48
N LEU A 244 0.57 25.79 -4.41
CA LEU A 244 1.26 24.84 -3.55
C LEU A 244 0.53 24.83 -2.20
N LEU A 245 -0.21 23.75 -1.94
CA LEU A 245 -0.85 23.52 -0.65
C LEU A 245 0.16 22.81 0.26
N THR A 246 0.30 23.32 1.48
CA THR A 246 1.22 22.74 2.46
C THR A 246 0.46 22.11 3.61
N ARG A 247 0.98 21.02 4.16
CA ARG A 247 0.38 20.31 5.29
C ARG A 247 0.07 21.27 6.46
N GLY A 248 -1.20 21.33 6.86
CA GLY A 248 -1.69 22.22 7.94
C GLY A 248 -1.62 23.70 7.62
N GLY A 249 -1.27 24.10 6.37
CA GLY A 249 -1.24 25.49 5.92
C GLY A 249 -2.60 26.02 5.48
N ALA A 250 -2.65 27.28 5.08
CA ALA A 250 -3.88 27.87 4.53
C ALA A 250 -4.36 27.11 3.28
N GLY A 251 -5.66 26.80 3.20
CA GLY A 251 -6.24 26.00 2.13
C GLY A 251 -6.13 24.48 2.34
N PHE A 252 -5.49 24.04 3.42
CA PHE A 252 -5.60 22.68 3.90
C PHE A 252 -6.92 22.56 4.68
N GLY A 253 -7.84 21.67 4.28
CA GLY A 253 -9.22 21.62 4.78
C GLY A 253 -9.34 21.49 6.31
N GLU A 254 -10.46 21.89 6.89
CA GLU A 254 -10.69 21.91 8.34
C GLU A 254 -10.52 20.52 8.98
N THR A 255 -10.93 19.45 8.29
CA THR A 255 -10.79 18.07 8.76
C THR A 255 -9.36 17.53 8.69
N SER A 256 -8.44 18.23 8.06
CA SER A 256 -7.05 17.78 7.93
C SER A 256 -6.24 17.91 9.21
N GLY A 257 -6.73 18.67 10.19
CA GLY A 257 -6.15 18.76 11.53
C GLY A 257 -6.10 17.41 12.24
N ASP A 258 -7.07 16.54 11.97
CA ASP A 258 -7.19 15.23 12.63
C ASP A 258 -6.05 14.27 12.23
N TRP A 259 -5.41 14.48 11.08
CA TRP A 259 -4.32 13.62 10.58
C TRP A 259 -2.93 14.24 10.76
N THR A 260 -2.86 15.52 11.17
CA THR A 260 -1.61 16.26 11.35
C THR A 260 -1.19 16.21 12.81
N ARG A 261 0.05 15.74 13.08
CA ARG A 261 0.55 15.54 14.46
C ARG A 261 1.38 16.70 14.97
N ILE A 262 2.04 17.42 14.07
CA ILE A 262 2.96 18.51 14.42
C ILE A 262 2.58 19.79 13.67
N PRO A 263 2.94 20.98 14.19
CA PRO A 263 2.56 22.24 13.57
C PRO A 263 2.99 22.38 12.10
N PRO A 264 2.31 23.21 11.30
CA PRO A 264 2.72 23.54 9.94
C PRO A 264 4.19 23.98 9.86
N GLY A 265 4.87 23.62 8.77
CA GLY A 265 6.28 23.95 8.57
C GLY A 265 7.28 22.94 9.16
N HIS A 266 6.85 22.08 10.08
CA HIS A 266 7.68 20.95 10.53
C HIS A 266 7.41 19.74 9.64
N PRO A 267 8.42 18.93 9.25
CA PRO A 267 8.22 17.79 8.34
C PRO A 267 7.51 16.63 9.05
N GLU A 268 6.48 16.09 8.44
CA GLU A 268 5.92 14.76 8.68
C GLU A 268 6.17 13.86 7.46
N GLY A 269 6.30 12.55 7.66
CA GLY A 269 6.61 11.64 6.57
C GLY A 269 6.30 10.18 6.88
N TYR A 270 7.28 9.32 6.62
CA TYR A 270 7.13 7.87 6.59
C TYR A 270 6.62 7.27 7.90
N LEU A 271 7.18 7.68 9.03
CA LEU A 271 6.79 7.16 10.35
C LEU A 271 5.39 7.63 10.75
N GLU A 272 5.05 8.89 10.47
CA GLU A 272 3.73 9.45 10.78
C GLU A 272 2.64 8.83 9.92
N GLY A 273 2.95 8.42 8.68
CA GLY A 273 2.05 7.64 7.83
C GLY A 273 1.63 6.33 8.48
N PHE A 274 2.59 5.55 9.00
CA PHE A 274 2.31 4.36 9.79
C PHE A 274 1.55 4.69 11.08
N ALA A 275 2.00 5.71 11.82
CA ALA A 275 1.35 6.10 13.07
C ALA A 275 -0.13 6.45 12.85
N THR A 276 -0.49 7.07 11.71
CA THR A 276 -1.89 7.33 11.35
C THR A 276 -2.67 6.05 11.16
N LEU A 277 -2.13 5.08 10.39
CA LEU A 277 -2.81 3.80 10.18
C LEU A 277 -2.97 3.01 11.49
N TYR A 278 -1.94 2.97 12.32
CA TYR A 278 -2.02 2.27 13.61
C TYR A 278 -2.97 2.95 14.60
N SER A 279 -3.03 4.29 14.63
CA SER A 279 -4.01 5.00 15.48
C SER A 279 -5.44 4.70 15.03
N GLU A 280 -5.72 4.78 13.72
CA GLU A 280 -7.07 4.48 13.20
C GLU A 280 -7.43 3.00 13.34
N ALA A 281 -6.44 2.09 13.25
CA ALA A 281 -6.66 0.68 13.55
C ALA A 281 -7.04 0.47 15.02
N ALA A 282 -6.38 1.16 15.95
CA ALA A 282 -6.70 1.11 17.37
C ALA A 282 -8.12 1.68 17.64
N ASP A 283 -8.48 2.79 17.00
CA ASP A 283 -9.82 3.37 17.11
C ASP A 283 -10.90 2.43 16.56
N LEU A 284 -10.66 1.79 15.41
CA LEU A 284 -11.56 0.78 14.83
C LEU A 284 -11.73 -0.41 15.78
N ILE A 285 -10.65 -0.95 16.32
CA ILE A 285 -10.65 -2.10 17.23
C ILE A 285 -11.37 -1.76 18.54
N SER A 286 -11.21 -0.53 19.03
CA SER A 286 -11.89 -0.03 20.23
C SER A 286 -13.35 0.38 20.00
N GLY A 287 -13.86 0.31 18.76
CA GLY A 287 -15.21 0.73 18.42
C GLY A 287 -15.45 2.25 18.45
N ILE A 288 -14.38 3.05 18.40
CA ILE A 288 -14.43 4.52 18.41
C ILE A 288 -14.58 5.08 16.98
N GLY A 289 -13.89 4.46 16.01
CA GLY A 289 -13.87 4.88 14.61
C GLY A 289 -14.37 3.80 13.65
N ALA A 290 -14.76 4.21 12.43
CA ALA A 290 -15.22 3.27 11.39
C ALA A 290 -14.11 2.69 10.50
N GLY A 291 -12.89 3.24 10.57
CA GLY A 291 -11.74 2.78 9.78
C GLY A 291 -11.89 2.98 8.26
N GLU A 292 -12.70 3.95 7.84
CA GLU A 292 -13.08 4.15 6.41
C GLU A 292 -11.89 4.41 5.49
N LEU A 293 -10.81 4.99 6.01
CA LEU A 293 -9.60 5.30 5.26
C LEU A 293 -8.50 4.25 5.42
N LEU A 294 -8.74 3.20 6.22
CA LEU A 294 -7.78 2.12 6.40
C LEU A 294 -7.77 1.19 5.18
N PRO A 295 -6.60 0.91 4.61
CA PRO A 295 -6.47 -0.16 3.63
C PRO A 295 -6.85 -1.51 4.27
N ASN A 296 -7.70 -2.24 3.59
CA ASN A 296 -8.30 -3.47 4.09
C ASN A 296 -8.05 -4.65 3.12
N LEU A 297 -8.73 -5.76 3.35
CA LEU A 297 -8.67 -6.94 2.50
C LEU A 297 -8.94 -6.62 1.02
N ALA A 298 -9.93 -5.77 0.71
CA ALA A 298 -10.26 -5.43 -0.68
C ALA A 298 -9.11 -4.72 -1.38
N ALA A 299 -8.39 -3.84 -0.68
CA ALA A 299 -7.17 -3.21 -1.18
C ALA A 299 -6.06 -4.25 -1.44
N GLY A 300 -5.93 -5.24 -0.55
CA GLY A 300 -5.00 -6.35 -0.70
C GLY A 300 -5.31 -7.23 -1.90
N LEU A 301 -6.57 -7.62 -2.08
CA LEU A 301 -7.03 -8.42 -3.22
C LEU A 301 -6.86 -7.67 -4.56
N ALA A 302 -7.09 -6.35 -4.57
CA ALA A 302 -6.81 -5.51 -5.74
C ALA A 302 -5.32 -5.51 -6.11
N GLY A 303 -4.42 -5.45 -5.11
CA GLY A 303 -2.98 -5.58 -5.30
C GLY A 303 -2.58 -6.95 -5.85
N MET A 304 -3.20 -8.03 -5.38
CA MET A 304 -2.93 -9.39 -5.90
C MET A 304 -3.41 -9.56 -7.33
N TRP A 305 -4.61 -9.07 -7.64
CA TRP A 305 -5.08 -9.03 -9.03
C TRP A 305 -4.11 -8.26 -9.94
N PHE A 306 -3.64 -7.11 -9.50
CA PHE A 306 -2.69 -6.28 -10.25
C PHE A 306 -1.40 -7.04 -10.57
N ILE A 307 -0.79 -7.70 -9.59
CA ILE A 307 0.42 -8.50 -9.79
C ILE A 307 0.17 -9.57 -10.87
N GLN A 308 -0.89 -10.38 -10.71
CA GLN A 308 -1.22 -11.45 -11.66
C GLN A 308 -1.54 -10.93 -13.06
N ALA A 309 -2.31 -9.84 -13.14
CA ALA A 309 -2.69 -9.25 -14.42
C ALA A 309 -1.46 -8.69 -15.14
N CYS A 310 -0.51 -8.08 -14.43
CA CYS A 310 0.75 -7.61 -15.00
C CYS A 310 1.60 -8.76 -15.54
N GLN A 311 1.80 -9.81 -14.74
CA GLN A 311 2.53 -11.01 -15.17
C GLN A 311 1.89 -11.63 -16.42
N LYS A 312 0.57 -11.90 -16.37
CA LYS A 312 -0.17 -12.46 -17.50
C LYS A 312 -0.11 -11.59 -18.75
N SER A 313 -0.25 -10.25 -18.59
CA SER A 313 -0.17 -9.31 -19.71
C SER A 313 1.19 -9.38 -20.40
N SER A 314 2.25 -9.32 -19.62
CA SER A 314 3.63 -9.33 -20.11
C SER A 314 4.00 -10.66 -20.78
N GLU A 315 3.63 -11.79 -20.18
CA GLU A 315 3.83 -13.14 -20.75
C GLU A 315 3.16 -13.32 -22.12
N LEU A 316 2.04 -12.66 -22.33
CA LEU A 316 1.28 -12.71 -23.60
C LEU A 316 1.69 -11.61 -24.59
N GLY A 317 2.79 -10.88 -24.35
CA GLY A 317 3.28 -9.83 -25.23
C GLY A 317 2.57 -8.48 -25.06
N ALA A 318 2.33 -8.08 -23.82
CA ALA A 318 1.71 -6.82 -23.45
C ALA A 318 0.26 -6.67 -23.98
N VAL A 319 -0.57 -7.65 -23.71
CA VAL A 319 -2.01 -7.60 -24.05
C VAL A 319 -2.85 -7.06 -22.91
N TRP A 320 -4.02 -6.50 -23.21
CA TRP A 320 -4.96 -6.07 -22.20
C TRP A 320 -5.56 -7.23 -21.41
N VAL A 321 -5.41 -7.20 -20.09
CA VAL A 321 -6.03 -8.12 -19.14
C VAL A 321 -7.13 -7.36 -18.41
N PHE A 322 -8.35 -7.89 -18.45
CA PHE A 322 -9.53 -7.31 -17.82
C PHE A 322 -9.74 -7.94 -16.45
N ARG A 323 -10.16 -7.12 -15.49
CA ARG A 323 -10.64 -7.61 -14.22
C ARG A 323 -11.98 -8.30 -14.46
N ALA A 324 -12.17 -9.50 -13.93
CA ALA A 324 -13.46 -10.16 -14.01
C ALA A 324 -14.50 -9.25 -13.33
N GLY A 325 -15.62 -9.03 -13.99
CA GLY A 325 -16.71 -8.21 -13.44
C GLY A 325 -17.21 -8.85 -12.15
N ASP A 326 -17.49 -7.99 -11.19
CA ASP A 326 -18.29 -8.36 -10.01
C ASP A 326 -19.72 -8.75 -10.43
#